data_65e600cb0134dc49df450f26552ffcae
#
_entry.id   65e600cb0134dc49df450f26552ffcae
#
_cell.length_a   1.000
_cell.length_b   1.000
_cell.length_c   1.000
_cell.angle_alpha   90.00
_cell.angle_beta   90.00
_cell.angle_gamma   90.00
#
_symmetry.space_group_name_H-M   'P 1'
#
loop_
_entity.id
_entity.type
_entity.pdbx_description
1 polymer ?
#
loop_
_entity_poly.entity_id
_entity_poly.type
_entity_poly.pdbx_seq_one_letter_code
_entity_poly.pdbx_strand_id
1 'polypeptide(L)'
;MMRNRITKFKKVAEEKLPSTPDNHKITRTFFEILKFIHKNNWDGACHATSAIMYVLLKEQGIDARLYIGECQHSSFAFDHSWVEINGEVVDAAISLTSIQGMSFPPVLRNIDLETGEKTKIIYGVHSGRGYDQFASTIRNLPLCMYMDNFPNHPEGLWGIVKDIGTKLRMKTNLAKMKGKYSLTNWEEHA
;
A
#
# COMPACT_ATOMS: atom_id res chain seq x y z
N MET A 1 -22.30 -0.20 4.14
CA MET A 1 -21.64 1.10 4.39
C MET A 1 -20.37 1.28 3.52
N MET A 2 -19.36 0.41 3.59
CA MET A 2 -18.10 0.53 2.84
C MET A 2 -18.28 0.52 1.31
N ARG A 3 -19.19 -0.26 0.75
CA ARG A 3 -19.44 -0.32 -0.70
C ARG A 3 -19.78 1.05 -1.30
N ASN A 4 -20.59 1.84 -0.59
CA ASN A 4 -20.95 3.21 -1.03
C ASN A 4 -19.75 4.17 -0.95
N ARG A 5 -18.88 4.03 0.08
CA ARG A 5 -17.64 4.83 0.19
C ARG A 5 -16.68 4.53 -0.95
N ILE A 6 -16.47 3.25 -1.29
CA ILE A 6 -15.61 2.87 -2.42
C ILE A 6 -16.13 3.47 -3.75
N THR A 7 -17.44 3.50 -3.96
CA THR A 7 -18.02 4.14 -5.16
C THR A 7 -17.72 5.65 -5.19
N LYS A 8 -17.85 6.35 -4.05
CA LYS A 8 -17.46 7.76 -3.93
C LYS A 8 -15.98 7.96 -4.23
N PHE A 9 -15.10 7.15 -3.64
CA PHE A 9 -13.65 7.23 -3.85
C PHE A 9 -13.25 7.03 -5.31
N LYS A 10 -13.91 6.10 -6.01
CA LYS A 10 -13.67 5.88 -7.44
C LYS A 10 -14.02 7.12 -8.26
N LYS A 11 -15.17 7.75 -7.97
CA LYS A 11 -15.58 8.98 -8.64
C LYS A 11 -14.54 10.08 -8.44
N VAL A 12 -14.07 10.28 -7.21
CA VAL A 12 -13.01 11.26 -6.92
C VAL A 12 -11.74 10.94 -7.71
N ALA A 13 -11.31 9.67 -7.74
CA ALA A 13 -10.13 9.27 -8.51
C ALA A 13 -10.30 9.53 -10.02
N GLU A 14 -11.47 9.25 -10.58
CA GLU A 14 -11.80 9.51 -11.99
C GLU A 14 -11.80 11.01 -12.32
N GLU A 15 -12.26 11.85 -11.41
CA GLU A 15 -12.31 13.31 -11.57
C GLU A 15 -10.92 13.98 -11.43
N LYS A 16 -10.07 13.45 -10.56
CA LYS A 16 -8.79 14.08 -10.19
C LYS A 16 -7.58 13.55 -10.96
N LEU A 17 -7.61 12.30 -11.43
CA LEU A 17 -6.47 11.68 -12.09
C LEU A 17 -6.61 11.71 -13.61
N PRO A 18 -5.50 11.96 -14.35
CA PRO A 18 -5.50 11.87 -15.81
C PRO A 18 -5.88 10.46 -16.28
N SER A 19 -6.71 10.37 -17.32
CA SER A 19 -7.09 9.10 -17.94
C SER A 19 -5.96 8.58 -18.82
N THR A 20 -4.97 7.92 -18.21
CA THR A 20 -3.84 7.27 -18.90
C THR A 20 -3.85 5.77 -18.63
N PRO A 21 -3.24 4.93 -19.51
CA PRO A 21 -3.15 3.49 -19.27
C PRO A 21 -2.52 3.14 -17.93
N ASP A 22 -1.50 3.88 -17.50
CA ASP A 22 -0.83 3.63 -16.22
C ASP A 22 -1.69 4.04 -15.03
N ASN A 23 -2.39 5.18 -15.08
CA ASN A 23 -3.33 5.53 -14.03
C ASN A 23 -4.49 4.54 -13.92
N HIS A 24 -4.95 3.95 -15.01
CA HIS A 24 -5.95 2.87 -14.96
C HIS A 24 -5.43 1.63 -14.24
N LYS A 25 -4.17 1.21 -14.48
CA LYS A 25 -3.54 0.08 -13.78
C LYS A 25 -3.38 0.39 -12.28
N ILE A 26 -2.84 1.57 -11.96
CA ILE A 26 -2.63 2.04 -10.58
C ILE A 26 -3.96 2.07 -9.82
N THR A 27 -4.95 2.74 -10.37
CA THR A 27 -6.28 2.89 -9.76
C THR A 27 -6.96 1.54 -9.54
N ARG A 28 -6.93 0.63 -10.54
CA ARG A 28 -7.51 -0.71 -10.38
C ARG A 28 -6.80 -1.51 -9.29
N THR A 29 -5.48 -1.51 -9.27
CA THR A 29 -4.69 -2.22 -8.25
C THR A 29 -5.01 -1.69 -6.86
N PHE A 30 -4.98 -0.37 -6.70
CA PHE A 30 -5.33 0.31 -5.46
C PHE A 30 -6.72 -0.09 -4.94
N PHE A 31 -7.75 -0.03 -5.80
CA PHE A 31 -9.11 -0.36 -5.36
C PHE A 31 -9.34 -1.84 -5.09
N GLU A 32 -8.63 -2.75 -5.74
CA GLU A 32 -8.72 -4.18 -5.38
C GLU A 32 -8.06 -4.45 -4.01
N ILE A 33 -6.94 -3.78 -3.69
CA ILE A 33 -6.31 -3.85 -2.37
C ILE A 33 -7.22 -3.19 -1.30
N LEU A 34 -7.74 -2.00 -1.56
CA LEU A 34 -8.65 -1.30 -0.64
C LEU A 34 -9.88 -2.16 -0.30
N LYS A 35 -10.48 -2.82 -1.30
CA LYS A 35 -11.58 -3.76 -1.08
C LYS A 35 -11.13 -4.96 -0.25
N PHE A 36 -9.94 -5.48 -0.51
CA PHE A 36 -9.41 -6.65 0.18
C PHE A 36 -9.22 -6.38 1.68
N ILE A 37 -8.55 -5.28 2.05
CA ILE A 37 -8.31 -4.93 3.45
C ILE A 37 -9.61 -4.71 4.22
N HIS A 38 -10.55 -3.97 3.64
CA HIS A 38 -11.84 -3.71 4.30
C HIS A 38 -12.77 -4.92 4.35
N LYS A 39 -12.75 -5.79 3.33
CA LYS A 39 -13.54 -7.02 3.33
C LYS A 39 -13.07 -7.99 4.42
N ASN A 40 -11.77 -8.05 4.66
CA ASN A 40 -11.15 -8.97 5.63
C ASN A 40 -10.93 -8.33 7.00
N ASN A 41 -11.35 -7.06 7.19
CA ASN A 41 -11.10 -6.28 8.39
C ASN A 41 -9.60 -6.34 8.82
N TRP A 42 -8.73 -6.14 7.84
CA TRP A 42 -7.29 -6.31 7.98
C TRP A 42 -6.64 -4.99 8.41
N ASP A 43 -6.85 -4.64 9.67
CA ASP A 43 -6.31 -3.43 10.29
C ASP A 43 -4.79 -3.54 10.56
N GLY A 44 -4.10 -2.41 10.55
CA GLY A 44 -2.66 -2.35 10.79
C GLY A 44 -1.78 -3.05 9.74
N ALA A 45 -2.34 -3.41 8.58
CA ALA A 45 -1.65 -4.18 7.55
C ALA A 45 -0.83 -3.32 6.57
N CYS A 46 -0.30 -2.17 7.00
CA CYS A 46 0.39 -1.23 6.11
C CYS A 46 1.60 -1.86 5.39
N HIS A 47 2.45 -2.56 6.12
CA HIS A 47 3.61 -3.23 5.51
C HIS A 47 3.19 -4.32 4.51
N ALA A 48 2.24 -5.18 4.90
CA ALA A 48 1.77 -6.26 4.05
C ALA A 48 1.08 -5.75 2.77
N THR A 49 0.20 -4.77 2.90
CA THR A 49 -0.53 -4.22 1.76
C THR A 49 0.34 -3.40 0.83
N SER A 50 1.33 -2.67 1.36
CA SER A 50 2.30 -1.95 0.53
C SER A 50 3.22 -2.90 -0.23
N ALA A 51 3.67 -4.00 0.40
CA ALA A 51 4.43 -5.06 -0.27
C ALA A 51 3.63 -5.68 -1.43
N ILE A 52 2.36 -6.04 -1.20
CA ILE A 52 1.46 -6.58 -2.23
C ILE A 52 1.26 -5.57 -3.36
N MET A 53 1.00 -4.31 -3.02
CA MET A 53 0.77 -3.23 -3.98
C MET A 53 2.00 -3.00 -4.85
N TYR A 54 3.17 -2.93 -4.24
CA TYR A 54 4.45 -2.78 -4.93
C TYR A 54 4.65 -3.88 -5.99
N VAL A 55 4.55 -5.15 -5.57
CA VAL A 55 4.72 -6.29 -6.48
C VAL A 55 3.72 -6.24 -7.64
N LEU A 56 2.43 -6.02 -7.35
CA LEU A 56 1.39 -5.97 -8.37
C LEU A 56 1.60 -4.82 -9.36
N LEU A 57 2.06 -3.66 -8.92
CA LEU A 57 2.34 -2.52 -9.77
C LEU A 57 3.58 -2.75 -10.64
N LYS A 58 4.68 -3.26 -10.05
CA LYS A 58 5.90 -3.60 -10.79
C LYS A 58 5.66 -4.67 -11.87
N GLU A 59 4.82 -5.67 -11.60
CA GLU A 59 4.44 -6.68 -12.59
C GLU A 59 3.57 -6.13 -13.73
N GLN A 60 2.95 -4.99 -13.54
CA GLN A 60 2.20 -4.27 -14.58
C GLN A 60 3.07 -3.24 -15.34
N GLY A 61 4.39 -3.18 -15.04
CA GLY A 61 5.33 -2.25 -15.66
C GLY A 61 5.29 -0.83 -15.09
N ILE A 62 4.66 -0.64 -13.93
CA ILE A 62 4.65 0.65 -13.24
C ILE A 62 5.94 0.79 -12.41
N ASP A 63 6.63 1.91 -12.55
CA ASP A 63 7.82 2.19 -11.73
C ASP A 63 7.41 2.68 -10.35
N ALA A 64 7.14 1.72 -9.48
CA ALA A 64 6.76 1.91 -8.10
C ALA A 64 7.98 1.74 -7.18
N ARG A 65 8.03 2.50 -6.09
CA ARG A 65 8.99 2.40 -5.00
C ARG A 65 8.26 2.03 -3.71
N LEU A 66 8.88 1.20 -2.87
CA LEU A 66 8.32 0.70 -1.63
C LEU A 66 9.02 1.34 -0.44
N TYR A 67 8.27 2.12 0.33
CA TYR A 67 8.80 2.84 1.47
C TYR A 67 8.34 2.28 2.81
N ILE A 68 9.21 2.44 3.80
CA ILE A 68 8.91 2.33 5.22
C ILE A 68 9.45 3.58 5.91
N GLY A 69 8.69 4.13 6.85
CA GLY A 69 9.08 5.36 7.53
C GLY A 69 8.07 5.80 8.56
N GLU A 70 8.25 7.01 9.07
CA GLU A 70 7.25 7.64 9.91
C GLU A 70 6.33 8.53 9.07
N CYS A 71 5.04 8.49 9.41
CA CYS A 71 4.05 9.43 8.90
C CYS A 71 3.58 10.34 10.04
N GLN A 72 3.14 11.56 9.69
CA GLN A 72 2.61 12.52 10.64
C GLN A 72 1.25 13.04 10.21
N HIS A 73 0.32 13.10 11.14
CA HIS A 73 -0.93 13.83 11.00
C HIS A 73 -1.11 14.74 12.22
N SER A 74 -1.19 16.05 11.98
CA SER A 74 -1.16 17.06 13.04
C SER A 74 0.09 16.90 13.94
N SER A 75 -0.06 16.71 15.24
CA SER A 75 1.04 16.50 16.19
C SER A 75 1.41 15.02 16.42
N PHE A 76 0.73 14.10 15.77
CA PHE A 76 0.90 12.66 16.01
C PHE A 76 1.72 12.00 14.89
N ALA A 77 2.84 11.37 15.25
CA ALA A 77 3.67 10.59 14.34
C ALA A 77 3.51 9.08 14.62
N PHE A 78 3.56 8.28 13.56
CA PHE A 78 3.40 6.83 13.62
C PHE A 78 4.17 6.14 12.50
N ASP A 79 4.59 4.89 12.74
CA ASP A 79 5.28 4.08 11.74
C ASP A 79 4.29 3.60 10.68
N HIS A 80 4.76 3.60 9.44
CA HIS A 80 3.93 3.25 8.30
C HIS A 80 4.75 2.72 7.13
N SER A 81 4.06 2.08 6.18
CA SER A 81 4.63 1.75 4.87
C SER A 81 3.66 2.14 3.77
N TRP A 82 4.22 2.61 2.66
CA TRP A 82 3.46 3.06 1.51
C TRP A 82 4.21 2.77 0.20
N VAL A 83 3.56 3.05 -0.89
CA VAL A 83 4.16 3.00 -2.23
C VAL A 83 4.18 4.41 -2.81
N GLU A 84 5.25 4.74 -3.54
CA GLU A 84 5.30 5.96 -4.35
C GLU A 84 5.46 5.63 -5.82
N ILE A 85 4.85 6.48 -6.65
CA ILE A 85 4.96 6.44 -8.11
C ILE A 85 5.25 7.86 -8.58
N ASN A 86 6.44 8.10 -9.14
CA ASN A 86 6.91 9.43 -9.53
C ASN A 86 6.85 10.45 -8.37
N GLY A 87 7.17 10.04 -7.13
CA GLY A 87 7.12 10.90 -5.94
C GLY A 87 5.71 11.19 -5.42
N GLU A 88 4.69 10.48 -5.92
CA GLU A 88 3.32 10.60 -5.42
C GLU A 88 2.90 9.35 -4.65
N VAL A 89 2.39 9.56 -3.45
CA VAL A 89 1.98 8.51 -2.51
C VAL A 89 0.74 7.77 -3.00
N VAL A 90 0.80 6.44 -2.90
CA VAL A 90 -0.31 5.51 -3.13
C VAL A 90 -0.44 4.62 -1.91
N ASP A 91 -1.46 4.87 -1.09
CA ASP A 91 -1.63 4.21 0.21
C ASP A 91 -3.09 3.88 0.49
N ALA A 92 -3.43 2.62 0.36
CA ALA A 92 -4.75 2.09 0.69
C ALA A 92 -4.87 1.74 2.18
N ALA A 93 -3.75 1.35 2.82
CA ALA A 93 -3.71 0.82 4.17
C ALA A 93 -4.01 1.87 5.24
N ILE A 94 -3.68 3.13 4.98
CA ILE A 94 -3.96 4.24 5.90
C ILE A 94 -5.44 4.37 6.25
N SER A 95 -6.32 3.81 5.43
CA SER A 95 -7.77 3.83 5.65
C SER A 95 -8.27 2.84 6.71
N LEU A 96 -7.40 1.95 7.20
CA LEU A 96 -7.70 0.96 8.23
C LEU A 96 -6.48 0.73 9.13
N THR A 97 -6.17 1.73 9.95
CA THR A 97 -5.04 1.70 10.89
C THR A 97 -5.36 0.88 12.12
N SER A 98 -4.33 0.32 12.78
CA SER A 98 -4.44 -0.28 14.12
C SER A 98 -4.46 0.75 15.25
N ILE A 99 -4.32 2.04 14.93
CA ILE A 99 -4.28 3.11 15.93
C ILE A 99 -5.70 3.36 16.41
N GLN A 100 -5.96 3.03 17.68
CA GLN A 100 -7.29 3.11 18.26
C GLN A 100 -7.89 4.52 18.13
N GLY A 101 -9.08 4.61 17.59
CA GLY A 101 -9.82 5.87 17.40
C GLY A 101 -9.36 6.71 16.20
N MET A 102 -8.38 6.26 15.42
CA MET A 102 -7.92 6.96 14.23
C MET A 102 -8.36 6.24 12.95
N SER A 103 -8.90 7.00 12.01
CA SER A 103 -9.25 6.56 10.68
C SER A 103 -8.92 7.69 9.71
N PHE A 104 -8.17 7.38 8.68
CA PHE A 104 -7.76 8.33 7.66
C PHE A 104 -8.42 8.00 6.32
N PRO A 105 -8.62 8.96 5.44
CA PRO A 105 -8.99 8.68 4.07
C PRO A 105 -7.89 7.90 3.34
N PRO A 106 -8.23 6.98 2.42
CA PRO A 106 -7.22 6.34 1.57
C PRO A 106 -6.61 7.39 0.62
N VAL A 107 -5.31 7.25 0.36
CA VAL A 107 -4.53 8.21 -0.45
C VAL A 107 -4.16 7.58 -1.79
N LEU A 108 -4.53 8.24 -2.88
CA LEU A 108 -4.18 7.84 -4.24
C LEU A 108 -3.51 8.99 -4.98
N ARG A 109 -2.21 8.86 -5.28
CA ARG A 109 -1.39 9.89 -5.94
C ARG A 109 -1.46 11.24 -5.22
N ASN A 110 -1.16 11.21 -3.94
CA ASN A 110 -1.24 12.35 -3.01
C ASN A 110 -2.67 12.92 -2.79
N ILE A 111 -3.71 12.33 -3.41
CA ILE A 111 -5.09 12.77 -3.25
C ILE A 111 -5.76 11.99 -2.13
N ASP A 112 -6.31 12.70 -1.17
CA ASP A 112 -7.27 12.22 -0.19
C ASP A 112 -8.59 11.91 -0.89
N LEU A 113 -8.98 10.63 -0.92
CA LEU A 113 -10.17 10.21 -1.69
C LEU A 113 -11.50 10.54 -1.00
N GLU A 114 -11.50 11.01 0.25
CA GLU A 114 -12.70 11.51 0.91
C GLU A 114 -13.03 12.93 0.49
N THR A 115 -12.00 13.78 0.38
CA THR A 115 -12.14 15.21 0.12
C THR A 115 -11.86 15.59 -1.34
N GLY A 116 -11.04 14.81 -2.05
CA GLY A 116 -10.55 15.14 -3.38
C GLY A 116 -9.41 16.16 -3.38
N GLU A 117 -8.89 16.52 -2.22
CA GLU A 117 -7.78 17.46 -2.04
C GLU A 117 -6.47 16.73 -1.78
N LYS A 118 -5.36 17.47 -1.74
CA LYS A 118 -4.07 16.89 -1.33
C LYS A 118 -4.17 16.34 0.09
N THR A 119 -3.63 15.15 0.33
CA THR A 119 -3.61 14.56 1.67
C THR A 119 -2.93 15.47 2.69
N LYS A 120 -3.43 15.47 3.92
CA LYS A 120 -2.84 16.18 5.06
C LYS A 120 -1.84 15.33 5.83
N ILE A 121 -1.69 14.06 5.45
CA ILE A 121 -0.68 13.19 6.03
C ILE A 121 0.65 13.55 5.40
N ILE A 122 1.67 13.73 6.23
CA ILE A 122 3.05 13.96 5.81
C ILE A 122 3.76 12.62 5.92
N TYR A 123 4.25 12.12 4.81
CA TYR A 123 4.99 10.86 4.72
C TYR A 123 6.49 11.14 4.77
N GLY A 124 7.26 10.25 5.40
CA GLY A 124 8.71 10.37 5.49
C GLY A 124 9.17 11.46 6.45
N VAL A 125 8.54 11.59 7.61
CA VAL A 125 8.99 12.53 8.65
C VAL A 125 10.05 11.89 9.54
N HIS A 126 10.86 12.72 10.16
CA HIS A 126 11.78 12.32 11.23
C HIS A 126 11.29 12.94 12.54
N SER A 127 10.46 12.19 13.27
CA SER A 127 9.86 12.69 14.51
C SER A 127 10.82 12.69 15.70
N GLY A 128 11.95 11.99 15.59
CA GLY A 128 12.88 11.73 16.69
C GLY A 128 12.46 10.61 17.64
N ARG A 129 11.27 10.03 17.43
CA ARG A 129 10.74 8.91 18.22
C ARG A 129 11.45 7.58 17.89
N GLY A 130 11.89 7.43 16.65
CA GLY A 130 12.38 6.19 16.09
C GLY A 130 11.27 5.17 15.81
N TYR A 131 11.62 4.10 15.10
CA TYR A 131 10.69 3.02 14.76
C TYR A 131 10.33 2.17 15.97
N ASP A 132 9.13 1.66 16.01
CA ASP A 132 8.75 0.58 16.91
C ASP A 132 9.50 -0.73 16.58
N GLN A 133 9.39 -1.72 17.44
CA GLN A 133 10.09 -2.99 17.27
C GLN A 133 9.69 -3.72 15.98
N PHE A 134 8.43 -3.61 15.57
CA PHE A 134 7.90 -4.29 14.41
C PHE A 134 8.40 -3.64 13.11
N ALA A 135 8.29 -2.34 12.97
CA ALA A 135 8.83 -1.58 11.85
C ALA A 135 10.34 -1.71 11.75
N SER A 136 11.07 -1.65 12.90
CA SER A 136 12.51 -1.87 12.96
C SER A 136 12.94 -3.26 12.48
N THR A 137 12.13 -4.28 12.71
CA THR A 137 12.40 -5.62 12.21
C THR A 137 12.16 -5.69 10.71
N ILE A 138 11.01 -5.20 10.23
CA ILE A 138 10.60 -5.32 8.83
C ILE A 138 11.54 -4.56 7.89
N ARG A 139 11.98 -3.35 8.25
CA ARG A 139 12.86 -2.53 7.40
C ARG A 139 14.18 -3.23 7.04
N ASN A 140 14.64 -4.14 7.92
CA ASN A 140 15.87 -4.89 7.73
C ASN A 140 15.68 -6.24 7.02
N LEU A 141 14.43 -6.63 6.71
CA LEU A 141 14.14 -7.87 6.02
C LEU A 141 14.06 -7.66 4.50
N PRO A 142 14.69 -8.51 3.69
CA PRO A 142 14.37 -8.59 2.27
C PRO A 142 12.88 -8.81 2.05
N LEU A 143 12.30 -8.14 1.07
CA LEU A 143 10.87 -8.19 0.78
C LEU A 143 10.36 -9.63 0.61
N CYS A 144 11.11 -10.46 -0.12
CA CYS A 144 10.73 -11.86 -0.35
C CYS A 144 10.65 -12.61 0.98
N MET A 145 11.61 -12.41 1.88
CA MET A 145 11.64 -13.06 3.19
C MET A 145 10.45 -12.64 4.06
N TYR A 146 10.11 -11.35 4.06
CA TYR A 146 8.91 -10.85 4.74
C TYR A 146 7.64 -11.47 4.18
N MET A 147 7.50 -11.52 2.85
CA MET A 147 6.31 -12.05 2.19
C MET A 147 6.15 -13.55 2.33
N ASP A 148 7.24 -14.32 2.30
CA ASP A 148 7.23 -15.79 2.47
C ASP A 148 6.81 -16.20 3.88
N ASN A 149 7.29 -15.49 4.89
CA ASN A 149 7.07 -15.81 6.31
C ASN A 149 5.80 -15.17 6.89
N PHE A 150 4.98 -14.50 6.08
CA PHE A 150 3.76 -13.88 6.58
C PHE A 150 2.78 -14.95 7.09
N PRO A 151 2.28 -14.82 8.34
CA PRO A 151 1.47 -15.85 8.97
C PRO A 151 0.07 -16.00 8.33
N ASN A 152 -0.58 -17.13 8.63
CA ASN A 152 -1.99 -17.39 8.33
C ASN A 152 -2.36 -17.51 6.82
N HIS A 153 -1.37 -17.63 5.94
CA HIS A 153 -1.61 -17.97 4.54
C HIS A 153 -0.58 -19.01 4.05
N PRO A 154 -0.98 -20.10 3.38
CA PRO A 154 -0.07 -21.19 2.98
C PRO A 154 1.09 -20.73 2.07
N GLU A 155 0.86 -19.72 1.24
CA GLU A 155 1.85 -19.15 0.34
C GLU A 155 2.34 -17.75 0.82
N GLY A 156 2.17 -17.43 2.12
CA GLY A 156 2.46 -16.11 2.65
C GLY A 156 1.68 -15.00 1.91
N LEU A 157 2.24 -13.80 1.78
CA LEU A 157 1.61 -12.72 1.04
C LEU A 157 1.53 -12.98 -0.48
N TRP A 158 2.34 -13.90 -1.00
CA TRP A 158 2.31 -14.25 -2.43
C TRP A 158 0.97 -14.84 -2.87
N GLY A 159 0.31 -15.59 -1.99
CA GLY A 159 -1.04 -16.09 -2.25
C GLY A 159 -2.04 -14.95 -2.44
N ILE A 160 -1.93 -13.90 -1.62
CA ILE A 160 -2.76 -12.70 -1.76
C ILE A 160 -2.43 -11.94 -3.05
N VAL A 161 -1.14 -11.84 -3.42
CA VAL A 161 -0.71 -11.28 -4.72
C VAL A 161 -1.36 -12.03 -5.88
N LYS A 162 -1.37 -13.37 -5.83
CA LYS A 162 -2.01 -14.21 -6.84
C LYS A 162 -3.52 -13.97 -6.94
N ASP A 163 -4.20 -13.91 -5.80
CA ASP A 163 -5.64 -13.72 -5.72
C ASP A 163 -6.06 -12.34 -6.27
N ILE A 164 -5.36 -11.29 -5.87
CA ILE A 164 -5.61 -9.93 -6.37
C ILE A 164 -5.20 -9.84 -7.84
N GLY A 165 -4.05 -10.40 -8.21
CA GLY A 165 -3.58 -10.46 -9.59
C GLY A 165 -4.60 -11.11 -10.53
N THR A 166 -5.26 -12.18 -10.08
CA THR A 166 -6.35 -12.82 -10.84
C THR A 166 -7.52 -11.87 -11.08
N LYS A 167 -7.92 -11.08 -10.07
CA LYS A 167 -8.97 -10.05 -10.24
C LYS A 167 -8.56 -8.93 -11.18
N LEU A 168 -7.27 -8.63 -11.24
CA LEU A 168 -6.67 -7.68 -12.18
C LEU A 168 -6.46 -8.28 -13.58
N ARG A 169 -6.76 -9.56 -13.80
CA ARG A 169 -6.53 -10.34 -15.03
C ARG A 169 -5.06 -10.45 -15.41
N MET A 170 -4.19 -10.51 -14.39
CA MET A 170 -2.77 -10.72 -14.55
C MET A 170 -2.43 -12.20 -14.60
N LYS A 171 -1.43 -12.57 -15.41
CA LYS A 171 -0.81 -13.90 -15.36
C LYS A 171 0.25 -13.89 -14.27
N THR A 172 -0.06 -14.45 -13.11
CA THR A 172 0.87 -14.51 -11.98
C THR A 172 1.65 -15.83 -11.97
N ASN A 173 2.97 -15.74 -11.96
CA ASN A 173 3.87 -16.88 -11.73
C ASN A 173 4.67 -16.61 -10.46
N LEU A 174 4.25 -17.20 -9.35
CA LEU A 174 4.82 -16.92 -8.05
C LEU A 174 6.31 -17.28 -7.96
N ALA A 175 6.75 -18.38 -8.55
CA ALA A 175 8.16 -18.78 -8.53
C ALA A 175 9.03 -17.73 -9.23
N LYS A 176 8.59 -17.22 -10.39
CA LYS A 176 9.29 -16.15 -11.11
C LYS A 176 9.29 -14.84 -10.32
N MET A 177 8.17 -14.47 -9.71
CA MET A 177 8.05 -13.27 -8.88
C MET A 177 8.98 -13.34 -7.67
N LYS A 178 8.97 -14.45 -6.91
CA LYS A 178 9.86 -14.66 -5.77
C LYS A 178 11.33 -14.48 -6.16
N GLY A 179 11.78 -15.06 -7.26
CA GLY A 179 13.13 -14.86 -7.76
C GLY A 179 13.42 -13.41 -8.12
N LYS A 180 12.48 -12.72 -8.80
CA LYS A 180 12.63 -11.33 -9.23
C LYS A 180 12.77 -10.36 -8.06
N TYR A 181 12.02 -10.57 -6.99
CA TYR A 181 11.99 -9.68 -5.82
C TYR A 181 12.84 -10.18 -4.64
N SER A 182 13.67 -11.19 -4.83
CA SER A 182 14.49 -11.81 -3.77
C SER A 182 15.47 -10.85 -3.09
N LEU A 183 15.98 -9.86 -3.82
CA LEU A 183 16.92 -8.85 -3.34
C LEU A 183 16.28 -7.47 -3.13
N THR A 184 14.95 -7.36 -3.25
CA THR A 184 14.26 -6.10 -3.02
C THR A 184 14.21 -5.81 -1.52
N ASN A 185 14.55 -4.58 -1.16
CA ASN A 185 14.45 -4.08 0.21
C ASN A 185 13.46 -2.91 0.28
N TRP A 186 13.06 -2.59 1.49
CA TRP A 186 12.34 -1.36 1.81
C TRP A 186 13.28 -0.17 1.62
N GLU A 187 12.74 0.92 1.11
CA GLU A 187 13.43 2.19 1.06
C GLU A 187 13.01 3.02 2.28
N GLU A 188 13.98 3.65 2.94
CA GLU A 188 13.68 4.65 3.98
C GLU A 188 13.56 6.01 3.30
N HIS A 189 12.54 6.77 3.67
CA HIS A 189 12.40 8.13 3.16
C HIS A 189 13.43 9.01 3.87
N ALA A 190 14.33 9.62 3.08
CA ALA A 190 15.40 10.48 3.59
C ALA A 190 14.90 11.91 3.82
#